data_13d2b3c738fda512736fc5249422b25d
#
_entry.id   13d2b3c738fda512736fc5249422b25d
#
_cell.length_a   1.000
_cell.length_b   1.000
_cell.length_c   1.000
_cell.angle_alpha   90.00
_cell.angle_beta   90.00
_cell.angle_gamma   90.00
#
_symmetry.space_group_name_H-M   'P 1'
#
loop_
_entity.id
_entity.type
_entity.pdbx_description
1 polymer ?
#
loop_
_entity_poly.entity_id
_entity_poly.type
_entity_poly.pdbx_seq_one_letter_code
_entity_poly.pdbx_strand_id
1 'polypeptide(L)'
;ADAMNETAANRLLKTIEEPMGEVLFLLVTSAYDAILPTIRSRAVRIAFGTLPRAEIEAALRERGTENAATIAALADGSLGRAYALAAEGLQLRDEALALLVQLPKLRVEDIWAHAETIGTRTHAERAAWIGFLQMALRDLLVLHENGAAELCHTDRREELAALLPQLTRADLFTLMEEARQLSQRFAANVNPALQTEAFLLRARHNMTSSLPSAFPA
;
A
#
# COMPACT_ATOMS: atom_id res chain seq x y z
N ALA A 1 12.36 -0.29 16.56
CA ALA A 1 13.57 0.30 17.17
C ALA A 1 14.03 1.56 16.42
N ASP A 2 13.78 1.62 15.12
CA ASP A 2 14.09 2.76 14.22
C ASP A 2 13.33 4.07 14.54
N ALA A 3 12.19 3.99 15.23
CA ALA A 3 11.41 5.15 15.67
C ALA A 3 11.94 5.81 16.97
N MET A 4 13.02 5.30 17.56
CA MET A 4 13.63 5.91 18.74
C MET A 4 14.39 7.19 18.35
N ASN A 5 14.19 8.27 19.16
CA ASN A 5 15.06 9.41 19.05
C ASN A 5 16.44 9.11 19.65
N GLU A 6 17.43 9.95 19.33
CA GLU A 6 18.82 9.75 19.74
C GLU A 6 18.99 9.66 21.27
N THR A 7 18.22 10.42 22.02
CA THR A 7 18.24 10.41 23.49
C THR A 7 17.76 9.06 24.05
N ALA A 8 16.69 8.51 23.50
CA ALA A 8 16.14 7.20 23.90
C ALA A 8 17.12 6.07 23.53
N ALA A 9 17.71 6.13 22.32
CA ALA A 9 18.68 5.18 21.85
C ALA A 9 19.95 5.15 22.74
N ASN A 10 20.43 6.33 23.16
CA ASN A 10 21.59 6.45 24.05
C ASN A 10 21.28 5.94 25.49
N ARG A 11 20.05 6.10 25.98
CA ARG A 11 19.62 5.49 27.25
C ARG A 11 19.55 3.96 27.16
N LEU A 12 19.06 3.45 26.04
CA LEU A 12 19.01 2.00 25.81
C LEU A 12 20.41 1.39 25.77
N LEU A 13 21.40 2.07 25.20
CA LEU A 13 22.80 1.61 25.19
C LEU A 13 23.34 1.33 26.60
N LYS A 14 23.10 2.23 27.55
CA LYS A 14 23.51 2.03 28.92
C LYS A 14 22.89 0.77 29.56
N THR A 15 21.61 0.55 29.25
CA THR A 15 20.91 -0.65 29.77
C THR A 15 21.37 -1.95 29.11
N ILE A 16 21.79 -1.88 27.82
CA ILE A 16 22.37 -3.03 27.11
C ILE A 16 23.77 -3.35 27.66
N GLU A 17 24.57 -2.33 27.97
CA GLU A 17 25.95 -2.50 28.46
C GLU A 17 26.01 -2.93 29.94
N GLU A 18 25.07 -2.43 30.75
CA GLU A 18 25.04 -2.72 32.21
C GLU A 18 23.62 -3.21 32.61
N PRO A 19 23.21 -4.41 32.19
CA PRO A 19 21.90 -4.93 32.52
C PRO A 19 21.80 -5.29 34.01
N MET A 20 20.70 -4.89 34.65
CA MET A 20 20.37 -5.27 36.02
C MET A 20 19.81 -6.71 36.07
N GLY A 21 20.66 -7.72 35.98
CA GLY A 21 20.27 -9.13 35.95
C GLY A 21 20.28 -9.76 34.56
N GLU A 22 19.70 -10.94 34.44
CA GLU A 22 19.54 -11.64 33.14
C GLU A 22 18.39 -10.98 32.32
N VAL A 23 18.73 -10.29 31.23
CA VAL A 23 17.77 -9.58 30.39
C VAL A 23 17.98 -9.93 28.93
N LEU A 24 16.88 -10.21 28.22
CA LEU A 24 16.87 -10.38 26.79
C LEU A 24 16.22 -9.15 26.13
N PHE A 25 16.95 -8.47 25.25
CA PHE A 25 16.42 -7.36 24.44
C PHE A 25 16.06 -7.85 23.06
N LEU A 26 14.80 -7.69 22.65
CA LEU A 26 14.31 -7.94 21.29
C LEU A 26 14.03 -6.60 20.62
N LEU A 27 14.89 -6.20 19.69
CA LEU A 27 14.78 -4.95 18.93
C LEU A 27 14.18 -5.24 17.56
N VAL A 28 12.89 -4.92 17.40
CA VAL A 28 12.19 -5.08 16.11
C VAL A 28 12.31 -3.81 15.30
N THR A 29 12.66 -3.93 14.01
CA THR A 29 12.77 -2.83 13.06
C THR A 29 12.50 -3.28 11.64
N SER A 30 11.92 -2.40 10.83
CA SER A 30 11.83 -2.54 9.36
C SER A 30 12.97 -1.83 8.63
N ALA A 31 13.73 -0.96 9.32
CA ALA A 31 14.81 -0.16 8.77
C ALA A 31 16.11 -0.39 9.57
N TYR A 32 16.78 -1.51 9.32
CA TYR A 32 17.99 -1.88 10.05
C TYR A 32 19.07 -0.80 10.01
N ASP A 33 19.24 -0.12 8.86
CA ASP A 33 20.29 0.89 8.69
C ASP A 33 19.97 2.22 9.40
N ALA A 34 18.72 2.43 9.81
CA ALA A 34 18.34 3.57 10.65
C ALA A 34 18.67 3.38 12.15
N ILE A 35 19.03 2.15 12.57
CA ILE A 35 19.46 1.89 13.94
C ILE A 35 20.90 2.37 14.13
N LEU A 36 21.16 3.03 15.25
CA LEU A 36 22.51 3.51 15.59
C LEU A 36 23.57 2.39 15.49
N PRO A 37 24.73 2.65 14.87
CA PRO A 37 25.80 1.66 14.75
C PRO A 37 26.24 1.06 16.08
N THR A 38 26.18 1.85 17.15
CA THR A 38 26.51 1.44 18.53
C THR A 38 25.55 0.39 19.09
N ILE A 39 24.27 0.44 18.74
CA ILE A 39 23.29 -0.61 19.09
C ILE A 39 23.50 -1.83 18.20
N ARG A 40 23.70 -1.62 16.89
CA ARG A 40 23.91 -2.72 15.94
C ARG A 40 25.11 -3.59 16.29
N SER A 41 26.20 -2.99 16.79
CA SER A 41 27.42 -3.73 17.17
C SER A 41 27.24 -4.64 18.41
N ARG A 42 26.17 -4.42 19.19
CA ARG A 42 25.87 -5.18 20.42
C ARG A 42 24.67 -6.12 20.28
N ALA A 43 24.09 -6.20 19.08
CA ALA A 43 22.93 -7.03 18.82
C ALA A 43 23.22 -8.06 17.72
N VAL A 44 22.64 -9.25 17.86
CA VAL A 44 22.66 -10.27 16.81
C VAL A 44 21.51 -9.97 15.86
N ARG A 45 21.80 -9.78 14.57
CA ARG A 45 20.79 -9.56 13.54
C ARG A 45 20.13 -10.88 13.14
N ILE A 46 18.81 -10.94 13.26
CA ILE A 46 17.99 -12.02 12.71
C ILE A 46 17.12 -11.37 11.62
N ALA A 47 17.35 -11.75 10.37
CA ALA A 47 16.57 -11.23 9.24
C ALA A 47 15.34 -12.12 9.02
N PHE A 48 14.15 -11.48 9.00
CA PHE A 48 12.90 -12.11 8.61
C PHE A 48 12.58 -11.70 7.19
N GLY A 49 12.41 -12.69 6.31
CA GLY A 49 11.97 -12.48 4.92
C GLY A 49 10.45 -12.47 4.80
N THR A 50 9.98 -12.20 3.57
CA THR A 50 8.57 -12.39 3.19
C THR A 50 8.23 -13.87 3.14
N LEU A 51 7.03 -14.23 3.58
CA LEU A 51 6.51 -15.59 3.47
C LEU A 51 5.97 -15.83 2.04
N PRO A 52 6.14 -17.07 1.51
CA PRO A 52 5.46 -17.48 0.30
C PRO A 52 3.93 -17.33 0.43
N ARG A 53 3.28 -16.89 -0.65
CA ARG A 53 1.83 -16.72 -0.70
C ARG A 53 1.07 -17.97 -0.25
N ALA A 54 1.52 -19.15 -0.68
CA ALA A 54 0.91 -20.42 -0.34
C ALA A 54 0.90 -20.72 1.16
N GLU A 55 1.97 -20.32 1.88
CA GLU A 55 2.05 -20.50 3.34
C GLU A 55 1.08 -19.57 4.07
N ILE A 56 0.96 -18.32 3.61
CA ILE A 56 -0.01 -17.35 4.17
C ILE A 56 -1.44 -17.85 3.91
N GLU A 57 -1.72 -18.32 2.71
CA GLU A 57 -3.03 -18.86 2.34
C GLU A 57 -3.40 -20.08 3.18
N ALA A 58 -2.45 -21.00 3.41
CA ALA A 58 -2.66 -22.15 4.27
C ALA A 58 -2.99 -21.74 5.71
N ALA A 59 -2.22 -20.81 6.29
CA ALA A 59 -2.45 -20.30 7.63
C ALA A 59 -3.82 -19.58 7.79
N LEU A 60 -4.28 -18.88 6.75
CA LEU A 60 -5.62 -18.26 6.73
C LEU A 60 -6.73 -19.31 6.65
N ARG A 61 -6.56 -20.36 5.82
CA ARG A 61 -7.53 -21.47 5.69
C ARG A 61 -7.68 -22.27 7.00
N GLU A 62 -6.58 -22.53 7.70
CA GLU A 62 -6.62 -23.18 9.02
C GLU A 62 -7.45 -22.40 10.03
N ARG A 63 -7.55 -21.07 9.88
CA ARG A 63 -8.41 -20.21 10.71
C ARG A 63 -9.83 -20.04 10.19
N GLY A 64 -10.19 -20.72 9.11
CA GLY A 64 -11.50 -20.60 8.49
C GLY A 64 -11.76 -19.25 7.81
N THR A 65 -10.70 -18.53 7.41
CA THR A 65 -10.83 -17.22 6.77
C THR A 65 -11.41 -17.36 5.37
N GLU A 66 -12.50 -16.68 5.10
CA GLU A 66 -13.03 -16.53 3.75
C GLU A 66 -12.05 -15.71 2.87
N ASN A 67 -12.06 -15.95 1.56
CA ASN A 67 -11.19 -15.26 0.60
C ASN A 67 -9.68 -15.36 0.92
N ALA A 68 -9.24 -16.47 1.55
CA ALA A 68 -7.86 -16.67 1.99
C ALA A 68 -6.83 -16.45 0.85
N ALA A 69 -7.13 -16.90 -0.37
CA ALA A 69 -6.26 -16.72 -1.54
C ALA A 69 -6.07 -15.25 -1.93
N THR A 70 -7.16 -14.47 -1.92
CA THR A 70 -7.13 -13.03 -2.21
C THR A 70 -6.38 -12.28 -1.12
N ILE A 71 -6.68 -12.57 0.16
CA ILE A 71 -6.01 -11.94 1.29
C ILE A 71 -4.51 -12.25 1.29
N ALA A 72 -4.11 -13.50 1.00
CA ALA A 72 -2.71 -13.88 0.91
C ALA A 72 -1.97 -13.13 -0.21
N ALA A 73 -2.63 -12.88 -1.34
CA ALA A 73 -2.07 -12.08 -2.42
C ALA A 73 -1.86 -10.60 -2.03
N LEU A 74 -2.83 -10.02 -1.31
CA LEU A 74 -2.79 -8.63 -0.84
C LEU A 74 -1.83 -8.42 0.35
N ALA A 75 -1.50 -9.49 1.05
CA ALA A 75 -0.65 -9.45 2.23
C ALA A 75 0.84 -9.20 1.92
N ASP A 76 1.26 -9.35 0.67
CA ASP A 76 2.62 -9.08 0.20
C ASP A 76 3.71 -9.74 1.07
N GLY A 77 3.50 -11.04 1.36
CA GLY A 77 4.43 -11.83 2.16
C GLY A 77 4.39 -11.61 3.68
N SER A 78 3.43 -10.83 4.20
CA SER A 78 3.28 -10.54 5.63
C SER A 78 2.08 -11.24 6.25
N LEU A 79 2.32 -12.22 7.11
CA LEU A 79 1.26 -12.93 7.85
C LEU A 79 0.47 -11.98 8.78
N GLY A 80 1.17 -11.02 9.42
CA GLY A 80 0.50 -10.02 10.27
C GLY A 80 -0.47 -9.15 9.48
N ARG A 81 -0.07 -8.70 8.27
CA ARG A 81 -0.96 -7.97 7.36
C ARG A 81 -2.13 -8.84 6.88
N ALA A 82 -1.88 -10.11 6.61
CA ALA A 82 -2.93 -11.05 6.23
C ALA A 82 -4.01 -11.17 7.31
N TYR A 83 -3.61 -11.30 8.57
CA TYR A 83 -4.55 -11.36 9.69
C TYR A 83 -5.31 -10.05 9.91
N ALA A 84 -4.67 -8.91 9.75
CA ALA A 84 -5.34 -7.62 9.80
C ALA A 84 -6.41 -7.50 8.70
N LEU A 85 -6.08 -7.83 7.45
CA LEU A 85 -7.03 -7.84 6.34
C LEU A 85 -8.18 -8.83 6.55
N ALA A 86 -7.91 -10.00 7.15
CA ALA A 86 -8.95 -10.98 7.47
C ALA A 86 -9.92 -10.46 8.53
N ALA A 87 -9.46 -9.67 9.49
CA ALA A 87 -10.27 -9.10 10.55
C ALA A 87 -11.05 -7.85 10.10
N GLU A 88 -10.42 -6.98 9.31
CA GLU A 88 -10.99 -5.70 8.85
C GLU A 88 -11.90 -5.86 7.62
N GLY A 89 -11.71 -6.95 6.86
CA GLY A 89 -12.41 -7.19 5.59
C GLY A 89 -11.77 -6.47 4.41
N LEU A 90 -12.37 -6.67 3.23
CA LEU A 90 -11.86 -6.12 1.95
C LEU A 90 -12.63 -4.90 1.45
N GLN A 91 -13.54 -4.34 2.27
CA GLN A 91 -14.40 -3.23 1.86
C GLN A 91 -13.60 -2.02 1.37
N LEU A 92 -12.57 -1.62 2.10
CA LEU A 92 -11.73 -0.46 1.75
C LEU A 92 -10.97 -0.68 0.44
N ARG A 93 -10.54 -1.91 0.17
CA ARG A 93 -9.97 -2.34 -1.11
C ARG A 93 -11.00 -2.20 -2.24
N ASP A 94 -12.19 -2.74 -2.03
CA ASP A 94 -13.23 -2.75 -3.05
C ASP A 94 -13.68 -1.33 -3.39
N GLU A 95 -13.76 -0.43 -2.42
CA GLU A 95 -14.01 0.99 -2.65
C GLU A 95 -12.90 1.66 -3.46
N ALA A 96 -11.63 1.36 -3.14
CA ALA A 96 -10.48 1.91 -3.87
C ALA A 96 -10.47 1.45 -5.35
N LEU A 97 -10.74 0.17 -5.59
CA LEU A 97 -10.82 -0.39 -6.95
C LEU A 97 -12.03 0.16 -7.72
N ALA A 98 -13.20 0.22 -7.09
CA ALA A 98 -14.41 0.77 -7.72
C ALA A 98 -14.20 2.23 -8.14
N LEU A 99 -13.55 3.04 -7.28
CA LEU A 99 -13.21 4.42 -7.62
C LEU A 99 -12.24 4.49 -8.81
N LEU A 100 -11.18 3.67 -8.81
CA LEU A 100 -10.21 3.63 -9.92
C LEU A 100 -10.88 3.28 -11.25
N VAL A 101 -11.77 2.28 -11.26
CA VAL A 101 -12.50 1.83 -12.46
C VAL A 101 -13.47 2.89 -12.97
N GLN A 102 -14.13 3.62 -12.07
CA GLN A 102 -15.10 4.65 -12.42
C GLN A 102 -14.47 6.01 -12.75
N LEU A 103 -13.24 6.26 -12.31
CA LEU A 103 -12.57 7.56 -12.33
C LEU A 103 -12.60 8.26 -13.70
N PRO A 104 -12.41 7.59 -14.86
CA PRO A 104 -12.48 8.24 -16.16
C PRO A 104 -13.85 8.84 -16.49
N LYS A 105 -14.91 8.31 -15.88
CA LYS A 105 -16.31 8.68 -16.14
C LYS A 105 -16.90 9.62 -15.09
N LEU A 106 -16.22 9.81 -13.95
CA LEU A 106 -16.71 10.66 -12.88
C LEU A 106 -16.74 12.13 -13.29
N ARG A 107 -17.76 12.86 -12.85
CA ARG A 107 -17.79 14.32 -12.92
C ARG A 107 -16.92 14.92 -11.81
N VAL A 108 -16.60 16.20 -11.94
CA VAL A 108 -15.77 16.90 -10.96
C VAL A 108 -16.42 16.91 -9.58
N GLU A 109 -17.75 17.10 -9.52
CA GLU A 109 -18.53 17.11 -8.29
C GLU A 109 -18.45 15.75 -7.56
N ASP A 110 -18.46 14.65 -8.32
CA ASP A 110 -18.34 13.29 -7.76
C ASP A 110 -16.94 13.06 -7.19
N ILE A 111 -15.90 13.59 -7.85
CA ILE A 111 -14.51 13.56 -7.36
C ILE A 111 -14.36 14.30 -6.03
N TRP A 112 -15.00 15.46 -5.90
CA TRP A 112 -15.00 16.22 -4.63
C TRP A 112 -15.65 15.42 -3.51
N ALA A 113 -16.80 14.80 -3.76
CA ALA A 113 -17.49 13.97 -2.77
C ALA A 113 -16.62 12.77 -2.31
N HIS A 114 -15.93 12.11 -3.24
CA HIS A 114 -15.00 11.04 -2.91
C HIS A 114 -13.80 11.56 -2.10
N ALA A 115 -13.23 12.70 -2.48
CA ALA A 115 -12.10 13.30 -1.78
C ALA A 115 -12.45 13.69 -0.34
N GLU A 116 -13.62 14.27 -0.12
CA GLU A 116 -14.14 14.56 1.22
C GLU A 116 -14.30 13.29 2.05
N THR A 117 -14.95 12.26 1.49
CA THR A 117 -15.14 10.97 2.17
C THR A 117 -13.81 10.35 2.60
N ILE A 118 -12.81 10.34 1.72
CA ILE A 118 -11.48 9.83 2.02
C ILE A 118 -10.77 10.72 3.04
N GLY A 119 -10.94 12.03 2.94
CA GLY A 119 -10.37 13.02 3.85
C GLY A 119 -10.79 12.84 5.30
N THR A 120 -12.04 12.43 5.56
CA THR A 120 -12.58 12.20 6.91
C THR A 120 -12.10 10.91 7.56
N ARG A 121 -11.49 10.00 6.82
CA ARG A 121 -10.99 8.72 7.34
C ARG A 121 -9.80 8.92 8.27
N THR A 122 -9.56 7.92 9.10
CA THR A 122 -8.36 7.87 9.94
C THR A 122 -7.08 7.80 9.09
N HIS A 123 -5.95 8.12 9.70
CA HIS A 123 -4.65 8.00 9.02
C HIS A 123 -4.38 6.57 8.54
N ALA A 124 -4.73 5.56 9.35
CA ALA A 124 -4.55 4.15 9.00
C ALA A 124 -5.41 3.73 7.80
N GLU A 125 -6.68 4.13 7.77
CA GLU A 125 -7.58 3.83 6.65
C GLU A 125 -7.14 4.52 5.35
N ARG A 126 -6.68 5.79 5.41
CA ARG A 126 -6.12 6.47 4.23
C ARG A 126 -4.86 5.78 3.70
N ALA A 127 -3.98 5.36 4.62
CA ALA A 127 -2.77 4.62 4.25
C ALA A 127 -3.10 3.26 3.62
N ALA A 128 -4.09 2.55 4.14
CA ALA A 128 -4.56 1.30 3.56
C ALA A 128 -5.21 1.52 2.18
N TRP A 129 -6.10 2.52 2.06
CA TRP A 129 -6.77 2.86 0.81
C TRP A 129 -5.78 3.17 -0.33
N ILE A 130 -4.80 4.06 -0.08
CA ILE A 130 -3.78 4.37 -1.09
C ILE A 130 -2.87 3.17 -1.39
N GLY A 131 -2.62 2.32 -0.40
CA GLY A 131 -1.88 1.07 -0.59
C GLY A 131 -2.59 0.11 -1.54
N PHE A 132 -3.91 -0.02 -1.46
CA PHE A 132 -4.69 -0.82 -2.42
C PHE A 132 -4.66 -0.23 -3.83
N LEU A 133 -4.74 1.10 -3.97
CA LEU A 133 -4.57 1.76 -5.26
C LEU A 133 -3.19 1.51 -5.87
N GLN A 134 -2.12 1.60 -5.07
CA GLN A 134 -0.76 1.32 -5.54
C GLN A 134 -0.62 -0.12 -6.03
N MET A 135 -1.21 -1.08 -5.32
CA MET A 135 -1.24 -2.49 -5.76
C MET A 135 -2.04 -2.65 -7.06
N ALA A 136 -3.18 -1.97 -7.21
CA ALA A 136 -3.97 -2.02 -8.44
C ALA A 136 -3.21 -1.42 -9.64
N LEU A 137 -2.52 -0.32 -9.46
CA LEU A 137 -1.68 0.30 -10.49
C LEU A 137 -0.50 -0.61 -10.88
N ARG A 138 0.10 -1.30 -9.91
CA ARG A 138 1.11 -2.34 -10.18
C ARG A 138 0.52 -3.48 -11.00
N ASP A 139 -0.65 -3.96 -10.63
CA ASP A 139 -1.33 -5.04 -11.35
C ASP A 139 -1.67 -4.62 -12.79
N LEU A 140 -2.12 -3.38 -12.99
CA LEU A 140 -2.34 -2.80 -14.33
C LEU A 140 -1.04 -2.78 -15.15
N LEU A 141 0.10 -2.43 -14.56
CA LEU A 141 1.39 -2.46 -15.24
C LEU A 141 1.79 -3.90 -15.61
N VAL A 142 1.61 -4.86 -14.71
CA VAL A 142 1.86 -6.30 -14.99
C VAL A 142 1.00 -6.79 -16.14
N LEU A 143 -0.29 -6.43 -16.15
CA LEU A 143 -1.23 -6.81 -17.22
C LEU A 143 -0.86 -6.13 -18.54
N HIS A 144 -0.46 -4.85 -18.53
CA HIS A 144 -0.05 -4.10 -19.72
C HIS A 144 1.19 -4.71 -20.39
N GLU A 145 2.16 -5.15 -19.60
CA GLU A 145 3.40 -5.76 -20.10
C GLU A 145 3.25 -7.26 -20.39
N ASN A 146 2.05 -7.84 -20.26
CA ASN A 146 1.83 -9.29 -20.29
C ASN A 146 2.82 -10.06 -19.39
N GLY A 147 3.15 -9.45 -18.23
CA GLY A 147 4.16 -9.95 -17.31
C GLY A 147 3.76 -11.27 -16.66
N ALA A 148 4.76 -12.10 -16.36
CA ALA A 148 4.58 -13.36 -15.63
C ALA A 148 4.40 -13.18 -14.11
N ALA A 149 4.48 -11.93 -13.60
CA ALA A 149 4.33 -11.66 -12.19
C ALA A 149 2.89 -11.90 -11.72
N GLU A 150 2.75 -12.47 -10.53
CA GLU A 150 1.45 -12.71 -9.94
C GLU A 150 0.75 -11.38 -9.59
N LEU A 151 -0.55 -11.33 -9.84
CA LEU A 151 -1.40 -10.19 -9.48
C LEU A 151 -1.74 -10.22 -7.99
N CYS A 152 -1.85 -9.04 -7.39
CA CYS A 152 -2.39 -8.88 -6.04
C CYS A 152 -3.92 -9.02 -6.02
N HIS A 153 -4.60 -8.42 -7.03
CA HIS A 153 -6.06 -8.45 -7.18
C HIS A 153 -6.50 -9.50 -8.19
N THR A 154 -6.22 -10.77 -7.91
CA THR A 154 -6.52 -11.88 -8.84
C THR A 154 -8.01 -12.04 -9.11
N ASP A 155 -8.86 -11.75 -8.12
CA ASP A 155 -10.32 -11.78 -8.17
C ASP A 155 -10.94 -10.60 -8.98
N ARG A 156 -10.15 -9.57 -9.28
CA ARG A 156 -10.57 -8.37 -10.01
C ARG A 156 -9.82 -8.17 -11.33
N ARG A 157 -9.16 -9.23 -11.82
CA ARG A 157 -8.34 -9.20 -13.04
C ARG A 157 -9.08 -8.62 -14.23
N GLU A 158 -10.31 -9.05 -14.46
CA GLU A 158 -11.10 -8.63 -15.62
C GLU A 158 -11.47 -7.14 -15.55
N GLU A 159 -11.85 -6.67 -14.36
CA GLU A 159 -12.17 -5.24 -14.13
C GLU A 159 -10.94 -4.35 -14.39
N LEU A 160 -9.77 -4.75 -13.90
CA LEU A 160 -8.53 -4.02 -14.14
C LEU A 160 -8.12 -4.09 -15.62
N ALA A 161 -8.21 -5.24 -16.27
CA ALA A 161 -7.88 -5.38 -17.67
C ALA A 161 -8.74 -4.49 -18.58
N ALA A 162 -10.00 -4.23 -18.21
CA ALA A 162 -10.89 -3.33 -18.95
C ALA A 162 -10.41 -1.86 -18.97
N LEU A 163 -9.50 -1.46 -18.08
CA LEU A 163 -8.91 -0.10 -18.10
C LEU A 163 -7.72 0.03 -19.05
N LEU A 164 -7.07 -1.07 -19.44
CA LEU A 164 -5.84 -1.04 -20.23
C LEU A 164 -5.96 -0.30 -21.56
N PRO A 165 -7.09 -0.39 -22.32
CA PRO A 165 -7.22 0.37 -23.57
C PRO A 165 -7.15 1.90 -23.43
N GLN A 166 -7.32 2.40 -22.19
CA GLN A 166 -7.34 3.82 -21.87
C GLN A 166 -6.02 4.31 -21.25
N LEU A 167 -5.05 3.42 -21.06
CA LEU A 167 -3.82 3.70 -20.32
C LEU A 167 -2.60 3.29 -21.14
N THR A 168 -1.71 4.22 -21.34
CA THR A 168 -0.37 3.90 -21.84
C THR A 168 0.55 3.49 -20.68
N ARG A 169 1.68 2.89 -21.02
CA ARG A 169 2.74 2.61 -20.03
C ARG A 169 3.18 3.87 -19.29
N ALA A 170 3.33 5.00 -20.00
CA ALA A 170 3.73 6.27 -19.41
C ALA A 170 2.70 6.78 -18.39
N ASP A 171 1.40 6.64 -18.70
CA ASP A 171 0.32 7.01 -17.78
C ASP A 171 0.38 6.18 -16.50
N LEU A 172 0.61 4.87 -16.61
CA LEU A 172 0.73 3.99 -15.45
C LEU A 172 1.89 4.40 -14.53
N PHE A 173 3.07 4.72 -15.08
CA PHE A 173 4.19 5.21 -14.28
C PHE A 173 3.88 6.56 -13.62
N THR A 174 3.22 7.47 -14.34
CA THR A 174 2.79 8.75 -13.79
C THR A 174 1.82 8.56 -12.63
N LEU A 175 0.80 7.72 -12.81
CA LEU A 175 -0.18 7.41 -11.76
C LEU A 175 0.45 6.74 -10.52
N MET A 176 1.41 5.83 -10.74
CA MET A 176 2.13 5.19 -9.63
C MET A 176 2.95 6.21 -8.83
N GLU A 177 3.64 7.14 -9.51
CA GLU A 177 4.41 8.19 -8.84
C GLU A 177 3.50 9.17 -8.10
N GLU A 178 2.37 9.56 -8.68
CA GLU A 178 1.37 10.42 -8.02
C GLU A 178 0.76 9.73 -6.79
N ALA A 179 0.45 8.43 -6.87
CA ALA A 179 -0.05 7.65 -5.74
C ALA A 179 1.00 7.53 -4.63
N ARG A 180 2.28 7.38 -4.99
CA ARG A 180 3.40 7.37 -4.03
C ARG A 180 3.53 8.71 -3.32
N GLN A 181 3.43 9.82 -4.06
CA GLN A 181 3.46 11.18 -3.49
C GLN A 181 2.26 11.43 -2.56
N LEU A 182 1.04 10.98 -2.93
CA LEU A 182 -0.13 11.09 -2.09
C LEU A 182 0.07 10.33 -0.76
N SER A 183 0.63 9.12 -0.82
CA SER A 183 0.96 8.33 0.38
C SER A 183 1.90 9.10 1.32
N GLN A 184 2.94 9.74 0.79
CA GLN A 184 3.86 10.56 1.58
C GLN A 184 3.19 11.80 2.19
N ARG A 185 2.30 12.46 1.44
CA ARG A 185 1.57 13.64 1.90
C ARG A 185 0.57 13.31 3.00
N PHE A 186 -0.04 12.11 2.98
CA PHE A 186 -0.89 11.65 4.09
C PHE A 186 -0.13 11.54 5.41
N ALA A 187 1.18 11.24 5.36
CA ALA A 187 2.03 11.22 6.55
C ALA A 187 2.43 12.63 7.07
N ALA A 188 2.30 13.68 6.23
CA ALA A 188 2.84 15.01 6.50
C ALA A 188 1.82 16.04 7.05
N ASN A 189 0.69 15.61 7.62
CA ASN A 189 -0.37 16.48 8.19
C ASN A 189 -0.90 17.59 7.26
N VAL A 190 -0.88 17.40 5.97
CA VAL A 190 -1.50 18.28 4.98
C VAL A 190 -2.98 17.90 4.84
N ASN A 191 -3.87 18.86 4.53
CA ASN A 191 -5.31 18.59 4.35
C ASN A 191 -5.55 17.38 3.44
N PRO A 192 -6.03 16.24 3.97
CA PRO A 192 -6.11 15.00 3.20
C PRO A 192 -7.14 15.06 2.07
N ALA A 193 -8.27 15.75 2.26
CA ALA A 193 -9.30 15.91 1.25
C ALA A 193 -8.76 16.64 0.02
N LEU A 194 -8.09 17.78 0.23
CA LEU A 194 -7.50 18.56 -0.86
C LEU A 194 -6.41 17.79 -1.62
N GLN A 195 -5.59 17.01 -0.88
CA GLN A 195 -4.55 16.19 -1.53
C GLN A 195 -5.15 15.05 -2.35
N THR A 196 -6.22 14.43 -1.85
CA THR A 196 -6.95 13.39 -2.57
C THR A 196 -7.64 13.95 -3.80
N GLU A 197 -8.30 15.10 -3.68
CA GLU A 197 -8.92 15.80 -4.82
C GLU A 197 -7.89 16.07 -5.93
N ALA A 198 -6.78 16.70 -5.58
CA ALA A 198 -5.73 17.01 -6.53
C ALA A 198 -5.16 15.76 -7.22
N PHE A 199 -5.03 14.65 -6.49
CA PHE A 199 -4.62 13.36 -7.05
C PHE A 199 -5.67 12.81 -8.02
N LEU A 200 -6.94 12.75 -7.61
CA LEU A 200 -8.02 12.17 -8.44
C LEU A 200 -8.26 12.97 -9.70
N LEU A 201 -8.18 14.30 -9.65
CA LEU A 201 -8.31 15.16 -10.85
C LEU A 201 -7.18 14.91 -11.84
N ARG A 202 -5.91 14.81 -11.39
CA ARG A 202 -4.79 14.48 -12.27
C ARG A 202 -4.87 13.06 -12.81
N ALA A 203 -5.20 12.10 -11.97
CA ALA A 203 -5.37 10.71 -12.38
C ALA A 203 -6.46 10.57 -13.46
N ARG A 204 -7.61 11.21 -13.27
CA ARG A 204 -8.68 11.27 -14.29
C ARG A 204 -8.18 11.91 -15.59
N HIS A 205 -7.46 13.03 -15.50
CA HIS A 205 -6.93 13.71 -16.68
C HIS A 205 -6.00 12.77 -17.47
N ASN A 206 -5.07 12.10 -16.81
CA ASN A 206 -4.16 11.15 -17.44
C ASN A 206 -4.90 10.00 -18.12
N MET A 207 -5.93 9.44 -17.45
CA MET A 207 -6.75 8.34 -17.98
C MET A 207 -7.65 8.77 -19.16
N THR A 208 -8.00 10.04 -19.28
CA THR A 208 -8.90 10.54 -20.35
C THR A 208 -8.14 11.17 -21.53
N SER A 209 -6.93 11.69 -21.30
CA SER A 209 -6.13 12.35 -22.32
C SER A 209 -5.46 11.38 -23.30
N SER A 210 -5.28 10.13 -22.89
CA SER A 210 -4.68 9.06 -23.72
C SER A 210 -5.70 8.40 -24.67
N LEU A 211 -6.98 8.76 -24.60
CA LEU A 211 -7.96 8.30 -25.59
C LEU A 211 -7.67 8.96 -26.94
N PRO A 212 -7.52 8.21 -28.05
CA PRO A 212 -7.45 8.79 -29.37
C PRO A 212 -8.70 9.63 -29.60
N SER A 213 -8.51 10.89 -30.02
CA SER A 213 -9.61 11.79 -30.33
C SER A 213 -10.55 11.12 -31.36
N ALA A 214 -11.74 10.75 -30.94
CA ALA A 214 -12.78 10.16 -31.79
C ALA A 214 -13.49 11.24 -32.64
N PHE A 215 -12.73 12.19 -33.20
CA PHE A 215 -13.27 13.10 -34.23
C PHE A 215 -12.47 12.89 -35.52
N PRO A 216 -13.11 12.31 -36.56
CA PRO A 216 -12.59 12.46 -37.91
C PRO A 216 -12.70 13.92 -38.32
N ALA A 217 -11.64 14.45 -38.97
CA ALA A 217 -11.60 15.76 -39.60
C ALA A 217 -12.61 15.87 -40.74
#